data_7e93c73c387717ac22a8c04b7c6970a9
#
_entry.id   7e93c73c387717ac22a8c04b7c6970a9
#
_cell.length_a   1.000
_cell.length_b   1.000
_cell.length_c   1.000
_cell.angle_alpha   90.00
_cell.angle_beta   90.00
_cell.angle_gamma   90.00
#
_symmetry.space_group_name_H-M   'P 1'
#
loop_
_entity.id
_entity.type
_entity.pdbx_description
1 polymer ?
#
loop_
_entity_poly.entity_id
_entity_poly.type
_entity_poly.pdbx_seq_one_letter_code
_entity_poly.pdbx_strand_id
1 'polypeptide(L)' 'MKNEQDHFDVLRRIQKNPKSSQRKLAEELGFSLGKLHYCLKALQDKGLV' A
#
# COMPACT_ATOMS: atom_id res chain seq x y z
N MET A 1 0.42 9.39 -12.49
CA MET A 1 0.53 10.43 -11.59
C MET A 1 -0.08 10.12 -10.26
N LYS A 2 -1.36 9.92 -10.21
CA LYS A 2 -1.94 9.64 -8.94
C LYS A 2 -1.46 8.37 -8.33
N ASN A 3 -1.12 7.37 -9.14
CA ASN A 3 -0.72 6.08 -8.63
C ASN A 3 0.59 6.11 -7.88
N GLU A 4 1.49 7.00 -8.28
CA GLU A 4 2.78 7.09 -7.59
C GLU A 4 2.60 7.56 -6.16
N GLN A 5 1.73 8.54 -5.96
CA GLN A 5 1.45 9.03 -4.62
C GLN A 5 0.84 7.91 -3.76
N ASP A 6 -0.09 7.16 -4.35
CA ASP A 6 -0.73 6.06 -3.64
C ASP A 6 0.30 5.00 -3.26
N HIS A 7 1.22 4.69 -4.16
CA HIS A 7 2.24 3.70 -3.89
C HIS A 7 3.13 4.13 -2.73
N PHE A 8 3.53 5.39 -2.70
CA PHE A 8 4.34 5.90 -1.61
C PHE A 8 3.59 5.85 -0.28
N ASP A 9 2.31 6.18 -0.30
CA ASP A 9 1.51 6.14 0.91
C ASP A 9 1.46 4.72 1.47
N VAL A 10 1.24 3.75 0.60
CA VAL A 10 1.21 2.35 1.03
C VAL A 10 2.56 1.94 1.60
N LEU A 11 3.63 2.28 0.91
CA LEU A 11 4.97 1.91 1.35
C LEU A 11 5.28 2.51 2.72
N ARG A 12 4.94 3.77 2.93
CA ARG A 12 5.17 4.43 4.20
C ARG A 12 4.42 3.75 5.33
N ARG A 13 3.15 3.39 5.06
CA ARG A 13 2.35 2.74 6.08
C ARG A 13 2.92 1.38 6.45
N ILE A 14 3.38 0.64 5.46
CA ILE A 14 3.97 -0.67 5.72
C ILE A 14 5.21 -0.52 6.60
N GLN A 15 6.05 0.45 6.29
CA GLN A 15 7.27 0.67 7.06
C GLN A 15 6.95 1.10 8.48
N LYS A 16 5.90 1.88 8.65
CA LYS A 16 5.53 2.39 9.95
C LYS A 16 4.86 1.31 10.80
N ASN A 17 4.03 0.49 10.18
CA ASN A 17 3.27 -0.54 10.88
C ASN A 17 3.37 -1.86 10.14
N PRO A 18 4.52 -2.53 10.21
CA PRO A 18 4.72 -3.76 9.44
C PRO A 18 3.81 -4.90 9.84
N LYS A 19 3.23 -4.84 11.02
CA LYS A 19 2.36 -5.90 11.50
C LYS A 19 0.89 -5.67 11.19
N SER A 20 0.54 -4.56 10.56
CA SER A 20 -0.85 -4.29 10.22
C SER A 20 -1.32 -5.25 9.15
N SER A 21 -2.58 -5.68 9.28
CA SER A 21 -3.18 -6.50 8.22
C SER A 21 -3.47 -5.63 7.01
N GLN A 22 -3.63 -6.28 5.86
CA GLN A 22 -3.94 -5.56 4.64
C GLN A 22 -5.26 -4.83 4.75
N ARG A 23 -6.24 -5.46 5.39
CA ARG A 23 -7.53 -4.82 5.57
C ARG A 23 -7.40 -3.54 6.38
N LYS A 24 -6.67 -3.60 7.48
CA LYS A 24 -6.51 -2.44 8.32
C LYS A 24 -5.74 -1.36 7.58
N LEU A 25 -4.74 -1.74 6.83
CA LEU A 25 -3.95 -0.81 6.05
C LEU A 25 -4.83 -0.07 5.04
N ALA A 26 -5.70 -0.81 4.36
CA ALA A 26 -6.60 -0.20 3.40
C ALA A 26 -7.54 0.78 4.07
N GLU A 27 -8.04 0.43 5.25
CA GLU A 27 -8.93 1.32 5.99
C GLU A 27 -8.23 2.61 6.37
N GLU A 28 -7.00 2.50 6.85
CA GLU A 28 -6.24 3.68 7.26
C GLU A 28 -5.96 4.61 6.09
N LEU A 29 -5.73 4.03 4.93
CA LEU A 29 -5.43 4.81 3.73
C LEU A 29 -6.69 5.28 3.00
N GLY A 30 -7.85 4.73 3.37
CA GLY A 30 -9.06 5.05 2.65
C GLY A 30 -9.14 4.35 1.30
N PHE A 31 -8.44 3.24 1.15
CA PHE A 31 -8.42 2.48 -0.10
C PHE A 31 -9.36 1.30 0.00
N SER A 32 -9.85 0.84 -1.16
CA SER A 32 -10.50 -0.46 -1.22
C SER A 32 -9.42 -1.53 -1.13
N LEU A 33 -9.84 -2.74 -0.75
CA LEU A 33 -8.89 -3.84 -0.65
C LEU A 33 -8.27 -4.15 -2.01
N GLY A 34 -9.05 -4.07 -3.08
CA GLY A 34 -8.53 -4.29 -4.41
C GLY A 34 -7.49 -3.28 -4.80
N LYS A 35 -7.72 -2.01 -4.46
CA LYS A 35 -6.76 -0.96 -4.77
C LYS A 35 -5.47 -1.18 -3.99
N LEU A 36 -5.59 -1.59 -2.73
CA LEU A 36 -4.41 -1.86 -1.92
C LEU A 36 -3.59 -2.99 -2.52
N HIS A 37 -4.24 -4.06 -2.95
CA HIS A 37 -3.54 -5.19 -3.55
C HIS A 37 -2.83 -4.77 -4.83
N TYR A 38 -3.47 -3.91 -5.62
CA TYR A 38 -2.85 -3.41 -6.83
C TYR A 38 -1.57 -2.64 -6.50
N CYS A 39 -1.63 -1.78 -5.51
CA CYS A 39 -0.46 -0.99 -5.11
C CYS A 39 0.65 -1.88 -4.57
N LEU A 40 0.29 -2.89 -3.77
CA LEU A 40 1.27 -3.80 -3.22
C LEU A 40 1.99 -4.57 -4.32
N LYS A 41 1.25 -5.03 -5.31
CA LYS A 41 1.86 -5.74 -6.41
C LYS A 41 2.80 -4.86 -7.19
N ALA A 42 2.41 -3.61 -7.42
CA ALA A 42 3.27 -2.67 -8.12
C ALA A 42 4.57 -2.43 -7.34
N LEU A 43 4.48 -2.33 -6.02
CA LEU A 43 5.67 -2.15 -5.21
C LEU A 43 6.57 -3.37 -5.24
N GLN A 44 5.97 -4.56 -5.24
CA GLN A 44 6.73 -5.80 -5.35
C GLN A 44 7.46 -5.88 -6.68
N ASP A 45 6.79 -5.48 -7.75
CA ASP A 45 7.41 -5.51 -9.09
C ASP A 45 8.61 -4.59 -9.15
N LYS A 46 8.59 -3.51 -8.39
CA LYS A 46 9.70 -2.57 -8.35
C LYS A 46 10.76 -2.98 -7.34
N GLY A 47 10.53 -4.02 -6.61
CA GLY A 47 11.49 -4.48 -5.62
C GLY A 47 11.52 -3.66 -4.35
N LEU A 48 10.47 -2.91 -4.07
CA LEU A 48 10.41 -2.07 -2.88
C LEU A 48 9.80 -2.76 -1.68
N VAL A 49 9.11 -3.86 -1.93
CA VAL A 49 8.47 -4.63 -0.87
C VAL A 49 8.78 -6.10 -1.05
#